data_097f4a65fa45ec18bfa8e9f225b80510
#
_entry.id   097f4a65fa45ec18bfa8e9f225b80510
#
_cell.length_a   1.000
_cell.length_b   1.000
_cell.length_c   1.000
_cell.angle_alpha   90.00
_cell.angle_beta   90.00
_cell.angle_gamma   90.00
#
_symmetry.space_group_name_H-M   'P 1'
#
loop_
_entity.id
_entity.type
_entity.pdbx_description
1 polymer ?
#
loop_
_entity_poly.entity_id
_entity_poly.type
_entity_poly.pdbx_seq_one_letter_code
_entity_poly.pdbx_strand_id
1 'polypeptide(L)'
;MSRCFQLGVDMEKILFCFISGILLVVGCAASNSSAVNTDADNFIRVRVGQEFTISLKANPTTGYDWECISVYEWIQPLDKTYQADNTGLVGSGGTDNFHFKAHGQGTAILDFVYKRSWETTSIEQKTFTVEVS
;
A
#
# COMPACT_ATOMS: atom_id res chain seq x y z
N MET A 1 27.26 -30.97 45.66
CA MET A 1 26.11 -30.27 46.23
C MET A 1 26.06 -28.81 45.87
N SER A 2 27.15 -28.10 45.84
CA SER A 2 27.19 -26.72 45.40
C SER A 2 26.84 -26.49 43.89
N ARG A 3 27.01 -27.52 43.09
CA ARG A 3 26.66 -27.48 41.65
C ARG A 3 25.17 -27.45 41.37
N CYS A 4 24.36 -28.13 42.17
CA CYS A 4 22.90 -28.11 42.03
C CYS A 4 22.32 -26.77 42.43
N PHE A 5 22.94 -26.08 43.35
CA PHE A 5 22.52 -24.74 43.75
C PHE A 5 22.79 -23.71 42.68
N GLN A 6 23.90 -23.87 41.97
CA GLN A 6 24.28 -22.97 40.90
C GLN A 6 23.38 -23.11 39.66
N LEU A 7 22.92 -24.31 39.39
CA LEU A 7 21.96 -24.55 38.31
C LEU A 7 20.60 -23.88 38.56
N GLY A 8 20.16 -23.74 39.79
CA GLY A 8 18.93 -23.06 40.13
C GLY A 8 19.01 -21.54 39.84
N VAL A 9 20.15 -20.94 40.09
CA VAL A 9 20.38 -19.52 39.82
C VAL A 9 20.44 -19.24 38.32
N ASP A 10 21.02 -20.13 37.58
CA ASP A 10 21.10 -20.00 36.10
C ASP A 10 19.72 -20.16 35.44
N MET A 11 18.85 -20.97 36.00
CA MET A 11 17.48 -21.10 35.51
C MET A 11 16.66 -19.82 35.72
N GLU A 12 16.87 -19.12 36.81
CA GLU A 12 16.20 -17.83 37.03
C GLU A 12 16.67 -16.77 36.07
N LYS A 13 17.97 -16.74 35.74
CA LYS A 13 18.50 -15.83 34.75
C LYS A 13 18.00 -16.13 33.34
N ILE A 14 17.87 -17.39 33.01
CA ILE A 14 17.33 -17.84 31.73
C ILE A 14 15.84 -17.45 31.61
N LEU A 15 15.07 -17.60 32.65
CA LEU A 15 13.68 -17.19 32.69
C LEU A 15 13.53 -15.67 32.49
N PHE A 16 14.42 -14.89 33.09
CA PHE A 16 14.41 -13.44 32.95
C PHE A 16 14.72 -12.98 31.50
N CYS A 17 15.65 -13.63 30.84
CA CYS A 17 15.97 -13.40 29.46
C CYS A 17 14.80 -13.74 28.51
N PHE A 18 14.05 -14.79 28.82
CA PHE A 18 12.87 -15.19 28.05
C PHE A 18 11.75 -14.14 28.11
N ILE A 19 11.50 -13.61 29.27
CA ILE A 19 10.47 -12.57 29.46
C ILE A 19 10.84 -11.29 28.73
N SER A 20 12.11 -10.91 28.76
CA SER A 20 12.62 -9.75 28.04
C SER A 20 12.57 -9.94 26.52
N GLY A 21 12.84 -11.14 26.03
CA GLY A 21 12.78 -11.47 24.62
C GLY A 21 11.36 -11.43 24.05
N ILE A 22 10.38 -11.88 24.81
CA ILE A 22 8.97 -11.85 24.39
C ILE A 22 8.44 -10.43 24.29
N LEU A 23 8.84 -9.54 25.18
CA LEU A 23 8.44 -8.13 25.12
C LEU A 23 8.97 -7.40 23.88
N LEU A 24 10.16 -7.74 23.41
CA LEU A 24 10.76 -7.17 22.21
C LEU A 24 10.08 -7.60 20.91
N VAL A 25 9.54 -8.82 20.86
CA VAL A 25 8.85 -9.35 19.68
C VAL A 25 7.47 -8.70 19.50
N VAL A 26 6.79 -8.36 20.59
CA VAL A 26 5.48 -7.69 20.52
C VAL A 26 5.59 -6.24 20.01
N GLY A 27 6.71 -5.57 20.24
CA GLY A 27 6.94 -4.21 19.74
C GLY A 27 7.23 -4.11 18.23
N CYS A 28 7.62 -5.19 17.58
CA CYS A 28 7.94 -5.21 16.14
C CYS A 28 6.76 -5.58 15.24
N ALA A 29 5.62 -6.00 15.78
CA ALA A 29 4.50 -6.52 15.01
C ALA A 29 3.53 -5.46 14.50
N ALA A 30 3.77 -4.19 14.70
CA ALA A 30 2.82 -3.15 14.36
C ALA A 30 3.39 -2.16 13.36
N SER A 31 3.11 -2.33 12.09
CA SER A 31 2.69 -1.26 11.19
C SER A 31 2.59 -1.71 9.75
N ASN A 32 1.44 -2.23 9.39
CA ASN A 32 0.98 -2.17 8.02
C ASN A 32 0.37 -0.78 7.78
N SER A 33 1.20 0.23 7.66
CA SER A 33 0.71 1.52 7.21
C SER A 33 0.59 1.48 5.69
N SER A 34 -0.62 1.43 5.18
CA SER A 34 -0.89 1.68 3.77
C SER A 34 -0.63 3.14 3.47
N ALA A 35 0.27 3.42 2.54
CA ALA A 35 0.42 4.76 2.01
C ALA A 35 -0.75 5.05 1.06
N VAL A 36 -1.49 6.12 1.32
CA VAL A 36 -2.58 6.60 0.46
C VAL A 36 -2.12 7.91 -0.17
N ASN A 37 -2.09 7.94 -1.50
CA ASN A 37 -1.76 9.14 -2.25
C ASN A 37 -2.92 9.57 -3.13
N THR A 38 -3.16 10.86 -3.14
CA THR A 38 -4.20 11.53 -3.93
C THR A 38 -3.58 12.28 -5.11
N ASP A 39 -4.42 12.76 -6.02
CA ASP A 39 -4.05 13.56 -7.20
C ASP A 39 -3.05 14.70 -6.97
N ALA A 40 -2.91 15.16 -5.73
CA ALA A 40 -2.05 16.29 -5.41
C ALA A 40 -0.57 15.92 -5.26
N ASP A 41 -0.25 14.65 -5.08
CA ASP A 41 1.11 14.18 -4.80
C ASP A 41 1.48 13.03 -5.74
N ASN A 42 2.26 13.35 -6.76
CA ASN A 42 2.64 12.41 -7.82
C ASN A 42 3.85 11.52 -7.45
N PHE A 43 4.37 11.64 -6.24
CA PHE A 43 5.53 10.89 -5.79
C PHE A 43 5.20 10.07 -4.54
N ILE A 44 5.43 8.76 -4.65
CA ILE A 44 5.06 7.78 -3.62
C ILE A 44 6.31 7.06 -3.14
N ARG A 45 6.53 7.02 -1.84
CA ARG A 45 7.59 6.23 -1.21
C ARG A 45 6.99 5.10 -0.40
N VAL A 46 7.40 3.88 -0.71
CA VAL A 46 6.96 2.67 -0.02
C VAL A 46 8.15 1.74 0.22
N ARG A 47 7.97 0.81 1.15
CA ARG A 47 8.94 -0.26 1.41
C ARG A 47 8.52 -1.54 0.69
N VAL A 48 9.49 -2.43 0.45
CA VAL A 48 9.22 -3.78 -0.05
C VAL A 48 8.23 -4.50 0.87
N GLY A 49 7.19 -5.09 0.29
CA GLY A 49 6.10 -5.74 1.00
C GLY A 49 4.97 -4.84 1.44
N GLN A 50 5.11 -3.53 1.29
CA GLN A 50 4.08 -2.56 1.67
C GLN A 50 3.03 -2.40 0.56
N GLU A 51 1.78 -2.24 0.98
CA GLU A 51 0.67 -1.86 0.10
C GLU A 51 0.56 -0.35 -0.01
N PHE A 52 0.12 0.13 -1.16
CA PHE A 52 -0.16 1.55 -1.40
C PHE A 52 -1.38 1.72 -2.29
N THR A 53 -2.00 2.88 -2.20
CA THR A 53 -3.22 3.22 -2.93
C THR A 53 -3.02 4.52 -3.70
N ILE A 54 -3.41 4.52 -4.97
CA ILE A 54 -3.50 5.71 -5.81
C ILE A 54 -4.97 6.04 -6.02
N SER A 55 -5.37 7.23 -5.62
CA SER A 55 -6.75 7.71 -5.68
C SER A 55 -6.89 8.79 -6.77
N LEU A 56 -7.78 8.54 -7.71
CA LEU A 56 -8.02 9.41 -8.86
C LEU A 56 -9.49 9.84 -8.92
N LYS A 57 -9.74 11.12 -9.15
CA LYS A 57 -11.11 11.59 -9.36
C LYS A 57 -11.69 10.98 -10.63
N ALA A 58 -12.89 10.43 -10.51
CA ALA A 58 -13.58 9.72 -11.58
C ALA A 58 -15.07 10.07 -11.61
N ASN A 59 -15.67 9.96 -12.78
CA ASN A 59 -17.11 10.05 -12.95
C ASN A 59 -17.61 8.98 -13.91
N PRO A 60 -17.95 7.77 -13.43
CA PRO A 60 -18.33 6.66 -14.28
C PRO A 60 -19.68 6.88 -14.99
N THR A 61 -20.50 7.84 -14.56
CA THR A 61 -21.75 8.18 -15.26
C THR A 61 -21.52 8.75 -16.67
N THR A 62 -20.32 9.24 -16.95
CA THR A 62 -19.92 9.75 -18.29
C THR A 62 -19.41 8.65 -19.23
N GLY A 63 -19.22 7.42 -18.73
CA GLY A 63 -18.61 6.31 -19.46
C GLY A 63 -17.09 6.32 -19.46
N TYR A 64 -16.45 7.35 -18.90
CA TYR A 64 -15.00 7.41 -18.73
C TYR A 64 -14.56 6.61 -17.51
N ASP A 65 -13.41 5.98 -17.65
CA ASP A 65 -12.80 5.19 -16.59
C ASP A 65 -11.26 5.32 -16.60
N TRP A 66 -10.65 5.19 -15.44
CA TRP A 66 -9.20 5.17 -15.30
C TRP A 66 -8.65 3.77 -15.53
N GLU A 67 -7.59 3.70 -16.30
CA GLU A 67 -6.84 2.48 -16.58
C GLU A 67 -5.36 2.71 -16.30
N CYS A 68 -4.75 1.82 -15.52
CA CYS A 68 -3.30 1.79 -15.36
C CYS A 68 -2.69 1.02 -16.53
N ILE A 69 -1.86 1.67 -17.32
CA ILE A 69 -1.24 1.09 -18.51
C ILE A 69 0.20 0.62 -18.28
N SER A 70 0.77 0.92 -17.12
CA SER A 70 2.12 0.49 -16.75
C SER A 70 2.11 -0.87 -16.10
N VAL A 71 3.10 -1.69 -16.44
CA VAL A 71 3.27 -3.04 -15.87
C VAL A 71 4.71 -3.19 -15.36
N TYR A 72 4.83 -3.56 -14.08
CA TYR A 72 6.10 -3.89 -13.46
C TYR A 72 5.97 -5.21 -12.72
N GLU A 73 6.91 -6.14 -12.89
CA GLU A 73 6.90 -7.45 -12.22
C GLU A 73 6.95 -7.35 -10.69
N TRP A 74 7.56 -6.30 -10.18
CA TRP A 74 7.73 -6.06 -8.75
C TRP A 74 6.68 -5.13 -8.14
N ILE A 75 5.71 -4.67 -8.91
CA ILE A 75 4.50 -3.94 -8.47
C ILE A 75 3.28 -4.79 -8.86
N GLN A 76 2.62 -5.34 -7.86
CA GLN A 76 1.43 -6.17 -8.07
C GLN A 76 0.17 -5.32 -7.93
N PRO A 77 -0.69 -5.23 -8.94
CA PRO A 77 -2.03 -4.70 -8.78
C PRO A 77 -2.88 -5.68 -7.95
N LEU A 78 -3.58 -5.18 -6.94
CA LEU A 78 -4.45 -5.97 -6.08
C LEU A 78 -5.89 -5.86 -6.54
N ASP A 79 -6.47 -4.67 -6.44
CA ASP A 79 -7.84 -4.40 -6.84
C ASP A 79 -8.04 -2.92 -7.18
N LYS A 80 -9.20 -2.62 -7.74
CA LYS A 80 -9.69 -1.27 -7.98
C LYS A 80 -11.05 -1.12 -7.33
N THR A 81 -11.22 -0.09 -6.52
CA THR A 81 -12.50 0.22 -5.87
C THR A 81 -12.95 1.62 -6.24
N TYR A 82 -14.26 1.83 -6.32
CA TYR A 82 -14.86 3.13 -6.56
C TYR A 82 -15.62 3.59 -5.32
N GLN A 83 -15.39 4.84 -4.95
CA GLN A 83 -16.12 5.49 -3.87
C GLN A 83 -16.83 6.74 -4.40
N ALA A 84 -18.15 6.72 -4.38
CA ALA A 84 -18.96 7.86 -4.79
C ALA A 84 -18.82 9.02 -3.80
N ASP A 85 -18.80 10.25 -4.33
CA ASP A 85 -18.86 11.46 -3.52
C ASP A 85 -20.21 11.55 -2.82
N ASN A 86 -20.21 11.84 -1.53
CA ASN A 86 -21.42 11.88 -0.70
C ASN A 86 -22.12 13.24 -0.79
N THR A 87 -22.45 13.67 -2.00
CA THR A 87 -23.11 14.97 -2.25
C THR A 87 -24.64 14.89 -2.29
N GLY A 88 -25.20 13.66 -2.38
CA GLY A 88 -26.64 13.46 -2.56
C GLY A 88 -27.18 13.82 -3.94
N LEU A 89 -26.31 14.27 -4.85
CA LEU A 89 -26.69 14.66 -6.22
C LEU A 89 -26.48 13.49 -7.19
N VAL A 90 -27.45 13.28 -8.07
CA VAL A 90 -27.35 12.30 -9.16
C VAL A 90 -26.29 12.76 -10.17
N GLY A 91 -25.38 11.87 -10.57
CA GLY A 91 -24.32 12.19 -11.51
C GLY A 91 -23.12 12.91 -10.91
N SER A 92 -23.06 13.09 -9.61
CA SER A 92 -21.84 13.52 -8.94
C SER A 92 -20.78 12.42 -9.08
N GLY A 93 -19.53 12.83 -9.31
CA GLY A 93 -18.42 11.90 -9.45
C GLY A 93 -18.06 11.19 -8.16
N GLY A 94 -16.88 10.64 -8.13
CA GLY A 94 -16.31 9.96 -6.99
C GLY A 94 -14.81 9.81 -7.16
N THR A 95 -14.29 8.78 -6.57
CA THR A 95 -12.86 8.48 -6.57
C THR A 95 -12.64 7.01 -6.89
N ASP A 96 -11.81 6.74 -7.88
CA ASP A 96 -11.24 5.43 -8.15
C ASP A 96 -9.99 5.23 -7.29
N ASN A 97 -9.95 4.14 -6.55
CA ASN A 97 -8.84 3.75 -5.73
C ASN A 97 -8.18 2.51 -6.31
N PHE A 98 -6.94 2.64 -6.74
CA PHE A 98 -6.11 1.56 -7.24
C PHE A 98 -5.19 1.08 -6.13
N HIS A 99 -5.32 -0.18 -5.75
CA HIS A 99 -4.53 -0.80 -4.69
C HIS A 99 -3.42 -1.64 -5.29
N PHE A 100 -2.20 -1.42 -4.81
CA PHE A 100 -0.99 -2.11 -5.26
C PHE A 100 -0.19 -2.63 -4.07
N LYS A 101 0.65 -3.62 -4.33
CA LYS A 101 1.65 -4.13 -3.39
C LYS A 101 3.02 -4.13 -4.05
N ALA A 102 4.01 -3.59 -3.36
CA ALA A 102 5.39 -3.61 -3.80
C ALA A 102 6.08 -4.90 -3.35
N HIS A 103 6.71 -5.63 -4.27
CA HIS A 103 7.43 -6.87 -3.99
C HIS A 103 8.93 -6.75 -4.13
N GLY A 104 9.44 -5.72 -4.80
CA GLY A 104 10.86 -5.52 -5.05
C GLY A 104 11.26 -4.06 -4.97
N GLN A 105 12.55 -3.81 -4.79
CA GLN A 105 13.13 -2.47 -4.77
C GLN A 105 13.26 -1.90 -6.18
N GLY A 106 13.10 -0.60 -6.29
CA GLY A 106 13.28 0.13 -7.52
C GLY A 106 12.39 1.35 -7.63
N THR A 107 12.46 2.02 -8.78
CA THR A 107 11.59 3.15 -9.11
C THR A 107 10.67 2.74 -10.27
N ALA A 108 9.36 2.84 -10.05
CA ALA A 108 8.35 2.60 -11.07
C ALA A 108 7.67 3.91 -11.46
N ILE A 109 7.33 4.01 -12.72
CA ILE A 109 6.50 5.10 -13.24
C ILE A 109 5.17 4.47 -13.65
N LEU A 110 4.11 4.80 -12.91
CA LEU A 110 2.77 4.30 -13.15
C LEU A 110 1.98 5.35 -13.93
N ASP A 111 1.61 5.01 -15.15
CA ASP A 111 0.81 5.85 -16.02
C ASP A 111 -0.64 5.40 -16.02
N PHE A 112 -1.52 6.36 -15.79
CA PHE A 112 -2.96 6.19 -15.81
C PHE A 112 -3.55 7.02 -16.93
N VAL A 113 -4.48 6.43 -17.67
CA VAL A 113 -5.22 7.09 -18.73
C VAL A 113 -6.71 7.08 -18.42
N TYR A 114 -7.37 8.21 -18.68
CA TYR A 114 -8.82 8.37 -18.52
C TYR A 114 -9.47 8.37 -19.88
N LYS A 115 -10.20 7.31 -20.20
CA LYS A 115 -10.82 7.10 -21.50
C LYS A 115 -12.09 6.27 -21.40
N ARG A 116 -12.88 6.26 -22.45
CA ARG A 116 -13.96 5.28 -22.62
C ARG A 116 -13.38 3.97 -23.16
N SER A 117 -14.01 2.85 -22.81
CA SER A 117 -13.49 1.52 -23.16
C SER A 117 -13.41 1.26 -24.66
N TRP A 118 -14.24 1.93 -25.47
CA TRP A 118 -14.25 1.81 -26.93
C TRP A 118 -13.40 2.87 -27.66
N GLU A 119 -12.77 3.79 -26.93
CA GLU A 119 -11.91 4.83 -27.47
C GLU A 119 -10.44 4.44 -27.38
N THR A 120 -9.66 4.83 -28.39
CA THR A 120 -8.21 4.63 -28.40
C THR A 120 -7.46 5.81 -27.79
N THR A 121 -8.08 6.97 -27.73
CA THR A 121 -7.50 8.21 -27.17
C THR A 121 -8.05 8.48 -25.79
N SER A 122 -7.16 8.87 -24.88
CA SER A 122 -7.52 9.34 -23.54
C SER A 122 -7.76 10.85 -23.54
N ILE A 123 -8.69 11.29 -22.68
CA ILE A 123 -8.93 12.73 -22.46
C ILE A 123 -8.06 13.30 -21.34
N GLU A 124 -7.54 12.45 -20.46
CA GLU A 124 -6.66 12.83 -19.37
C GLU A 124 -5.63 11.73 -19.13
N GLN A 125 -4.45 12.14 -18.70
CA GLN A 125 -3.38 11.22 -18.32
C GLN A 125 -2.72 11.70 -17.03
N LYS A 126 -2.40 10.78 -16.13
CA LYS A 126 -1.67 11.06 -14.89
C LYS A 126 -0.54 10.07 -14.71
N THR A 127 0.57 10.57 -14.22
CA THR A 127 1.79 9.79 -14.01
C THR A 127 2.22 9.90 -12.55
N PHE A 128 2.47 8.76 -11.92
CA PHE A 128 2.96 8.66 -10.54
C PHE A 128 4.31 7.97 -10.52
N THR A 129 5.23 8.53 -9.76
CA THR A 129 6.54 7.91 -9.52
C THR A 129 6.50 7.20 -8.18
N VAL A 130 6.76 5.89 -8.18
CA VAL A 130 6.77 5.04 -6.99
C VAL A 130 8.21 4.60 -6.72
N GLU A 131 8.75 5.02 -5.59
CA GLU A 131 10.06 4.59 -5.11
C GLU A 131 9.88 3.54 -4.03
N VAL A 132 10.41 2.34 -4.27
CA VAL A 132 10.36 1.22 -3.34
C VAL A 132 11.75 0.97 -2.77
N SER A 133 11.88 1.08 -1.46
CA SER A 133 13.14 0.89 -0.74
C SER A 133 13.18 -0.37 0.12
#